data_d5b515e6365e639c0cf38d0068e1e477
#
_entry.id   d5b515e6365e639c0cf38d0068e1e477
#
_cell.length_a   1.000
_cell.length_b   1.000
_cell.length_c   1.000
_cell.angle_alpha   90.00
_cell.angle_beta   90.00
_cell.angle_gamma   90.00
#
_symmetry.space_group_name_H-M   'P 1'
#
loop_
_entity.id
_entity.type
_entity.pdbx_description
1 polymer ?
#
loop_
_entity_poly.entity_id
_entity_poly.type
_entity_poly.pdbx_seq_one_letter_code
_entity_poly.pdbx_strand_id
1 'polypeptide(L)'
;MAGPAVVPAGSARLGSWVLLAYRLPREPSNPRVAVWRKLERLGVARLGDGLVTLPHDARTREQLDWLAEEILAAGGVATVWLATPGSAAQERATAAAMRAARAAEYQAVTEQARDAAAASAAERMRALRRLRGELRRIARRDFFPPAEREAARAAVDSLAADADTKGAPAATEVGS
;
A
#
# COMPACT_ATOMS: atom_id res chain seq x y z
N MET A 1 -34.83 -18.23 -31.06
CA MET A 1 -33.84 -19.14 -30.44
C MET A 1 -32.46 -18.56 -30.64
N ALA A 2 -31.93 -17.81 -29.64
CA ALA A 2 -30.57 -17.28 -29.66
C ALA A 2 -29.62 -18.38 -29.15
N GLY A 3 -28.66 -18.78 -29.97
CA GLY A 3 -27.64 -19.77 -29.61
C GLY A 3 -26.69 -19.23 -28.51
N PRO A 4 -26.05 -20.11 -27.74
CA PRO A 4 -25.13 -19.69 -26.69
C PRO A 4 -23.93 -18.98 -27.32
N ALA A 5 -23.58 -17.79 -26.77
CA ALA A 5 -22.40 -17.06 -27.16
C ALA A 5 -21.16 -17.91 -26.89
N VAL A 6 -20.40 -18.22 -27.94
CA VAL A 6 -19.11 -18.92 -27.86
C VAL A 6 -18.13 -17.96 -27.17
N VAL A 7 -17.73 -18.26 -25.95
CA VAL A 7 -16.63 -17.59 -25.27
C VAL A 7 -15.34 -18.04 -25.93
N PRO A 8 -14.47 -17.16 -26.47
CA PRO A 8 -13.23 -17.55 -27.09
C PRO A 8 -12.31 -18.20 -26.04
N ALA A 9 -11.86 -19.42 -26.35
CA ALA A 9 -10.83 -20.13 -25.59
C ALA A 9 -9.53 -19.34 -25.69
N GLY A 10 -9.07 -18.76 -24.57
CA GLY A 10 -7.80 -18.04 -24.51
C GLY A 10 -7.78 -16.79 -23.58
N SER A 11 -8.84 -16.49 -22.85
CA SER A 11 -8.80 -15.41 -21.85
C SER A 11 -8.03 -15.89 -20.63
N ALA A 12 -6.88 -15.26 -20.33
CA ALA A 12 -6.27 -15.36 -19.02
C ALA A 12 -7.37 -15.17 -17.96
N ARG A 13 -7.46 -16.08 -16.97
CA ARG A 13 -8.46 -15.97 -15.90
C ARG A 13 -8.27 -14.62 -15.22
N LEU A 14 -9.30 -13.79 -15.28
CA LEU A 14 -9.32 -12.53 -14.56
C LEU A 14 -9.36 -12.80 -13.06
N GLY A 15 -8.63 -12.00 -12.28
CA GLY A 15 -8.64 -12.12 -10.83
C GLY A 15 -9.99 -11.75 -10.23
N SER A 16 -10.23 -12.24 -9.03
CA SER A 16 -11.36 -11.80 -8.21
C SER A 16 -10.97 -10.55 -7.42
N TRP A 17 -11.88 -9.60 -7.34
CA TRP A 17 -11.71 -8.33 -6.63
C TRP A 17 -12.85 -8.14 -5.64
N VAL A 18 -12.55 -7.50 -4.52
CA VAL A 18 -13.57 -7.02 -3.60
C VAL A 18 -13.74 -5.52 -3.78
N LEU A 19 -15.00 -5.09 -3.99
CA LEU A 19 -15.37 -3.70 -4.20
C LEU A 19 -16.18 -3.20 -3.00
N LEU A 20 -15.93 -1.95 -2.62
CA LEU A 20 -16.79 -1.20 -1.70
C LEU A 20 -17.36 0.00 -2.45
N ALA A 21 -18.67 0.00 -2.64
CA ALA A 21 -19.45 1.16 -3.07
C ALA A 21 -20.01 1.85 -1.84
N TYR A 22 -19.73 3.15 -1.66
CA TYR A 22 -20.14 3.85 -0.45
C TYR A 22 -20.45 5.33 -0.68
N ARG A 23 -21.25 5.88 0.23
CA ARG A 23 -21.51 7.31 0.32
C ARG A 23 -21.68 7.70 1.78
N LEU A 24 -21.07 8.79 2.19
CA LEU A 24 -21.20 9.37 3.52
C LEU A 24 -21.96 10.71 3.45
N PRO A 25 -22.72 11.06 4.49
CA PRO A 25 -23.32 12.39 4.62
C PRO A 25 -22.23 13.47 4.53
N ARG A 26 -22.62 14.66 4.07
CA ARG A 26 -21.71 15.81 4.00
C ARG A 26 -21.29 16.27 5.39
N GLU A 27 -22.18 16.22 6.33
CA GLU A 27 -21.99 16.61 7.73
C GLU A 27 -22.48 15.51 8.67
N PRO A 28 -21.75 15.29 9.80
CA PRO A 28 -20.45 15.86 10.15
C PRO A 28 -19.30 15.36 9.27
N SER A 29 -18.23 16.16 9.09
CA SER A 29 -17.09 15.80 8.24
C SER A 29 -16.16 14.74 8.82
N ASN A 30 -16.14 14.55 10.16
CA ASN A 30 -15.24 13.64 10.86
C ASN A 30 -15.30 12.19 10.35
N PRO A 31 -16.47 11.55 10.13
CA PRO A 31 -16.55 10.19 9.59
C PRO A 31 -15.91 10.08 8.20
N ARG A 32 -16.08 11.09 7.35
CA ARG A 32 -15.49 11.10 6.01
C ARG A 32 -13.98 11.08 6.04
N VAL A 33 -13.36 11.89 6.91
CA VAL A 33 -11.90 11.93 7.10
C VAL A 33 -11.40 10.61 7.67
N ALA A 34 -12.12 10.02 8.63
CA ALA A 34 -11.76 8.74 9.23
C ALA A 34 -11.79 7.60 8.20
N VAL A 35 -12.87 7.48 7.42
CA VAL A 35 -13.01 6.49 6.34
C VAL A 35 -11.93 6.70 5.28
N TRP A 36 -11.70 7.94 4.84
CA TRP A 36 -10.65 8.25 3.86
C TRP A 36 -9.27 7.77 4.34
N ARG A 37 -8.89 8.08 5.61
CA ARG A 37 -7.62 7.62 6.19
C ARG A 37 -7.51 6.10 6.27
N LYS A 38 -8.61 5.38 6.49
CA LYS A 38 -8.63 3.92 6.50
C LYS A 38 -8.42 3.36 5.10
N LEU A 39 -9.10 3.89 4.10
CA LEU A 39 -8.90 3.51 2.70
C LEU A 39 -7.46 3.73 2.24
N GLU A 40 -6.85 4.85 2.59
CA GLU A 40 -5.43 5.10 2.33
C GLU A 40 -4.51 4.06 2.99
N ARG A 41 -4.80 3.70 4.26
CA ARG A 41 -4.03 2.66 4.97
C ARG A 41 -4.21 1.27 4.37
N LEU A 42 -5.36 0.97 3.77
CA LEU A 42 -5.62 -0.29 3.07
C LEU A 42 -4.95 -0.35 1.70
N GLY A 43 -4.63 0.80 1.11
CA GLY A 43 -4.02 0.89 -0.21
C GLY A 43 -4.97 0.52 -1.35
N VAL A 44 -6.24 0.88 -1.22
CA VAL A 44 -7.28 0.60 -2.22
C VAL A 44 -6.98 1.26 -3.57
N ALA A 45 -7.41 0.64 -4.66
CA ALA A 45 -7.56 1.33 -5.93
C ALA A 45 -8.90 2.08 -5.94
N ARG A 46 -8.89 3.33 -6.42
CA ARG A 46 -10.09 4.14 -6.60
C ARG A 46 -10.60 3.97 -8.02
N LEU A 47 -11.84 3.50 -8.15
CA LEU A 47 -12.50 3.32 -9.46
C LEU A 47 -13.41 4.51 -9.80
N GLY A 48 -13.77 5.30 -8.80
CA GLY A 48 -14.62 6.47 -8.91
C GLY A 48 -14.92 7.06 -7.54
N ASP A 49 -15.75 8.09 -7.51
CA ASP A 49 -16.22 8.71 -6.27
C ASP A 49 -17.08 7.71 -5.48
N GLY A 50 -16.60 7.35 -4.28
CA GLY A 50 -17.29 6.37 -3.44
C GLY A 50 -17.23 4.92 -3.96
N LEU A 51 -16.33 4.61 -4.88
CA LEU A 51 -16.10 3.25 -5.37
C LEU A 51 -14.63 2.90 -5.32
N VAL A 52 -14.27 1.93 -4.48
CA VAL A 52 -12.90 1.46 -4.27
C VAL A 52 -12.82 -0.06 -4.38
N THR A 53 -11.62 -0.56 -4.63
CA THR A 53 -11.41 -2.00 -4.78
C THR A 53 -10.06 -2.46 -4.23
N LEU A 54 -10.00 -3.74 -3.85
CA LEU A 54 -8.80 -4.49 -3.50
C LEU A 54 -8.82 -5.85 -4.19
N PRO A 55 -7.64 -6.47 -4.45
CA PRO A 55 -7.59 -7.89 -4.78
C PRO A 55 -8.31 -8.71 -3.70
N HIS A 56 -9.14 -9.67 -4.10
CA HIS A 56 -9.94 -10.46 -3.18
C HIS A 56 -9.10 -11.53 -2.49
N ASP A 57 -9.06 -11.47 -1.18
CA ASP A 57 -8.71 -12.55 -0.24
C ASP A 57 -9.57 -12.41 1.03
N ALA A 58 -9.46 -13.36 1.96
CA ALA A 58 -10.23 -13.33 3.20
C ALA A 58 -9.98 -12.06 4.02
N ARG A 59 -8.73 -11.59 4.08
CA ARG A 59 -8.33 -10.39 4.81
C ARG A 59 -8.88 -9.11 4.17
N THR A 60 -8.75 -8.95 2.86
CA THR A 60 -9.22 -7.75 2.17
C THR A 60 -10.74 -7.66 2.18
N ARG A 61 -11.42 -8.81 2.09
CA ARG A 61 -12.87 -8.88 2.23
C ARG A 61 -13.32 -8.42 3.62
N GLU A 62 -12.75 -8.99 4.68
CA GLU A 62 -13.07 -8.64 6.07
C GLU A 62 -12.82 -7.15 6.36
N GLN A 63 -11.69 -6.61 5.86
CA GLN A 63 -11.35 -5.19 6.04
C GLN A 63 -12.39 -4.25 5.39
N LEU A 64 -12.90 -4.59 4.21
CA LEU A 64 -13.94 -3.79 3.56
C LEU A 64 -15.32 -4.01 4.17
N ASP A 65 -15.63 -5.21 4.68
CA ASP A 65 -16.87 -5.46 5.43
C ASP A 65 -16.90 -4.60 6.71
N TRP A 66 -15.84 -4.57 7.52
CA TRP A 66 -15.77 -3.71 8.70
C TRP A 66 -15.86 -2.22 8.36
N LEU A 67 -15.25 -1.79 7.27
CA LEU A 67 -15.36 -0.41 6.84
C LEU A 67 -16.76 -0.05 6.38
N ALA A 68 -17.48 -0.99 5.73
CA ALA A 68 -18.87 -0.82 5.37
C ALA A 68 -19.78 -0.65 6.60
N GLU A 69 -19.57 -1.46 7.65
CA GLU A 69 -20.30 -1.33 8.93
C GLU A 69 -20.09 0.05 9.58
N GLU A 70 -18.85 0.55 9.58
CA GLU A 70 -18.56 1.89 10.11
C GLU A 70 -19.23 3.00 9.30
N ILE A 71 -19.28 2.88 7.97
CA ILE A 71 -19.95 3.83 7.10
C ILE A 71 -21.45 3.84 7.38
N LEU A 72 -22.06 2.66 7.54
CA LEU A 72 -23.48 2.52 7.90
C LEU A 72 -23.76 3.12 9.28
N ALA A 73 -22.93 2.84 10.27
CA ALA A 73 -23.03 3.41 11.62
C ALA A 73 -22.93 4.94 11.64
N ALA A 74 -22.18 5.52 10.68
CA ALA A 74 -22.06 6.95 10.49
C ALA A 74 -23.22 7.58 9.68
N GLY A 75 -24.30 6.84 9.42
CA GLY A 75 -25.45 7.29 8.64
C GLY A 75 -25.21 7.34 7.13
N GLY A 76 -24.17 6.68 6.66
CA GLY A 76 -23.87 6.52 5.24
C GLY A 76 -24.58 5.32 4.61
N VAL A 77 -24.21 5.06 3.35
CA VAL A 77 -24.62 3.86 2.62
C VAL A 77 -23.35 3.16 2.15
N ALA A 78 -23.30 1.84 2.31
CA ALA A 78 -22.17 1.02 1.89
C ALA A 78 -22.64 -0.36 1.41
N THR A 79 -22.03 -0.88 0.38
CA THR A 79 -22.27 -2.22 -0.16
C THR A 79 -20.95 -2.82 -0.60
N VAL A 80 -20.68 -4.05 -0.16
CA VAL A 80 -19.48 -4.81 -0.56
C VAL A 80 -19.86 -5.83 -1.63
N TRP A 81 -19.07 -5.89 -2.69
CA TRP A 81 -19.27 -6.78 -3.83
C TRP A 81 -18.05 -7.64 -4.08
N LEU A 82 -18.27 -8.85 -4.55
CA LEU A 82 -17.24 -9.61 -5.23
C LEU A 82 -17.43 -9.43 -6.74
N ALA A 83 -16.36 -9.08 -7.43
CA ALA A 83 -16.45 -8.74 -8.84
C ALA A 83 -15.26 -9.27 -9.64
N THR A 84 -15.50 -9.46 -10.92
CA THR A 84 -14.44 -9.74 -11.89
C THR A 84 -14.36 -8.55 -12.84
N PRO A 85 -13.16 -8.05 -13.17
CA PRO A 85 -13.00 -6.98 -14.15
C PRO A 85 -13.63 -7.34 -15.49
N GLY A 86 -14.18 -6.36 -16.21
CA GLY A 86 -14.82 -6.59 -17.50
C GLY A 86 -13.82 -6.97 -18.61
N SER A 87 -12.51 -6.76 -18.40
CA SER A 87 -11.45 -7.15 -19.33
C SER A 87 -10.10 -7.25 -18.64
N ALA A 88 -9.17 -8.01 -19.24
CA ALA A 88 -7.78 -8.09 -18.78
C ALA A 88 -7.05 -6.73 -18.88
N ALA A 89 -7.44 -5.86 -19.81
CA ALA A 89 -6.89 -4.52 -19.92
C ALA A 89 -7.27 -3.65 -18.71
N GLN A 90 -8.52 -3.70 -18.28
CA GLN A 90 -9.02 -2.99 -17.09
C GLN A 90 -8.33 -3.50 -15.81
N GLU A 91 -8.20 -4.80 -15.66
CA GLU A 91 -7.50 -5.40 -14.52
C GLU A 91 -6.03 -4.95 -14.47
N ARG A 92 -5.31 -5.03 -15.59
CA ARG A 92 -3.92 -4.56 -15.65
C ARG A 92 -3.78 -3.08 -15.34
N ALA A 93 -4.70 -2.23 -15.81
CA ALA A 93 -4.70 -0.81 -15.52
C ALA A 93 -4.87 -0.53 -14.01
N THR A 94 -5.80 -1.23 -13.35
CA THR A 94 -6.03 -1.12 -11.91
C THR A 94 -4.80 -1.57 -11.11
N ALA A 95 -4.24 -2.74 -11.45
CA ALA A 95 -3.03 -3.26 -10.82
C ALA A 95 -1.82 -2.34 -11.04
N ALA A 96 -1.67 -1.77 -12.23
CA ALA A 96 -0.60 -0.83 -12.55
C ALA A 96 -0.71 0.47 -11.74
N ALA A 97 -1.92 1.01 -11.56
CA ALA A 97 -2.14 2.18 -10.72
C ALA A 97 -1.78 1.91 -9.25
N MET A 98 -2.16 0.75 -8.70
CA MET A 98 -1.78 0.34 -7.35
C MET A 98 -0.27 0.17 -7.21
N ARG A 99 0.39 -0.44 -8.19
CA ARG A 99 1.85 -0.61 -8.24
C ARG A 99 2.56 0.74 -8.29
N ALA A 100 2.13 1.66 -9.15
CA ALA A 100 2.72 2.99 -9.27
C ALA A 100 2.63 3.80 -7.97
N ALA A 101 1.50 3.72 -7.27
CA ALA A 101 1.35 4.35 -5.96
C ALA A 101 2.34 3.79 -4.93
N ARG A 102 2.58 2.49 -4.92
CA ARG A 102 3.60 1.86 -4.02
C ARG A 102 5.02 2.20 -4.44
N ALA A 103 5.31 2.25 -5.76
CA ALA A 103 6.60 2.66 -6.28
C ALA A 103 7.01 4.05 -5.76
N ALA A 104 6.11 5.02 -5.83
CA ALA A 104 6.36 6.37 -5.31
C ALA A 104 6.68 6.39 -3.81
N GLU A 105 6.00 5.57 -3.00
CA GLU A 105 6.28 5.47 -1.57
C GLU A 105 7.65 4.83 -1.29
N TYR A 106 8.02 3.77 -2.01
CA TYR A 106 9.34 3.17 -1.88
C TYR A 106 10.46 4.11 -2.34
N GLN A 107 10.25 4.87 -3.42
CA GLN A 107 11.18 5.90 -3.86
C GLN A 107 11.42 6.95 -2.77
N ALA A 108 10.36 7.45 -2.13
CA ALA A 108 10.48 8.39 -1.02
C ALA A 108 11.27 7.82 0.17
N VAL A 109 11.12 6.52 0.47
CA VAL A 109 11.94 5.84 1.49
C VAL A 109 13.40 5.79 1.07
N THR A 110 13.70 5.49 -0.20
CA THR A 110 15.06 5.45 -0.74
C THR A 110 15.75 6.80 -0.62
N GLU A 111 15.08 7.88 -1.01
CA GLU A 111 15.57 9.25 -0.92
C GLU A 111 15.87 9.63 0.54
N GLN A 112 14.91 9.41 1.44
CA GLN A 112 15.08 9.70 2.86
C GLN A 112 16.22 8.88 3.52
N ALA A 113 16.46 7.64 3.07
CA ALA A 113 17.56 6.84 3.55
C ALA A 113 18.92 7.43 3.10
N ARG A 114 19.02 7.89 1.85
CA ARG A 114 20.20 8.56 1.31
C ARG A 114 20.49 9.87 2.03
N ASP A 115 19.48 10.70 2.24
CA ASP A 115 19.61 11.97 2.96
C ASP A 115 20.11 11.75 4.40
N ALA A 116 19.60 10.72 5.06
CA ALA A 116 19.98 10.37 6.43
C ALA A 116 21.43 9.85 6.53
N ALA A 117 22.05 9.39 5.46
CA ALA A 117 23.42 8.86 5.50
C ALA A 117 24.46 9.94 5.89
N ALA A 118 24.22 11.20 5.53
CA ALA A 118 25.07 12.34 5.87
C ALA A 118 24.81 12.93 7.28
N ALA A 119 23.76 12.49 7.97
CA ALA A 119 23.37 13.02 9.28
C ALA A 119 24.24 12.48 10.42
N SER A 120 24.12 13.07 11.61
CA SER A 120 24.77 12.60 12.84
C SER A 120 24.34 11.15 13.18
N ALA A 121 25.15 10.44 13.95
CA ALA A 121 24.85 9.06 14.36
C ALA A 121 23.47 8.94 15.04
N ALA A 122 23.12 9.88 15.91
CA ALA A 122 21.84 9.87 16.62
C ALA A 122 20.64 10.11 15.69
N GLU A 123 20.77 11.00 14.69
CA GLU A 123 19.74 11.28 13.69
C GLU A 123 19.57 10.11 12.74
N ARG A 124 20.67 9.49 12.32
CA ARG A 124 20.69 8.30 11.47
C ARG A 124 19.96 7.13 12.13
N MET A 125 20.22 6.88 13.41
CA MET A 125 19.51 5.83 14.17
C MET A 125 18.01 6.12 14.31
N ARG A 126 17.61 7.39 14.47
CA ARG A 126 16.19 7.78 14.47
C ARG A 126 15.55 7.57 13.10
N ALA A 127 16.22 7.99 12.03
CA ALA A 127 15.78 7.79 10.65
C ALA A 127 15.62 6.30 10.33
N LEU A 128 16.61 5.46 10.69
CA LEU A 128 16.58 4.02 10.47
C LEU A 128 15.35 3.34 11.11
N ARG A 129 15.06 3.66 12.38
CA ARG A 129 13.86 3.12 13.06
C ARG A 129 12.56 3.55 12.36
N ARG A 130 12.46 4.81 11.96
CA ARG A 130 11.32 5.37 11.24
C ARG A 130 11.14 4.70 9.88
N LEU A 131 12.20 4.60 9.06
CA LEU A 131 12.16 4.04 7.72
C LEU A 131 11.86 2.53 7.71
N ARG A 132 12.39 1.77 8.67
CA ARG A 132 11.99 0.36 8.86
C ARG A 132 10.49 0.22 9.19
N GLY A 133 9.94 1.14 9.97
CA GLY A 133 8.50 1.22 10.25
C GLY A 133 7.70 1.54 8.98
N GLU A 134 8.20 2.45 8.16
CA GLU A 134 7.57 2.83 6.89
C GLU A 134 7.55 1.68 5.89
N LEU A 135 8.69 1.01 5.66
CA LEU A 135 8.78 -0.19 4.82
C LEU A 135 7.74 -1.25 5.22
N ARG A 136 7.58 -1.51 6.53
CA ARG A 136 6.56 -2.46 7.01
C ARG A 136 5.13 -1.98 6.71
N ARG A 137 4.86 -0.67 6.84
CA ARG A 137 3.53 -0.09 6.52
C ARG A 137 3.22 -0.20 5.03
N ILE A 138 4.17 0.12 4.15
CA ILE A 138 4.01 0.00 2.71
C ILE A 138 3.79 -1.46 2.32
N ALA A 139 4.61 -2.39 2.82
CA ALA A 139 4.56 -3.81 2.49
C ALA A 139 3.20 -4.46 2.83
N ARG A 140 2.47 -3.99 3.86
CA ARG A 140 1.15 -4.53 4.23
C ARG A 140 0.05 -4.26 3.20
N ARG A 141 0.23 -3.27 2.33
CA ARG A 141 -0.72 -2.85 1.28
C ARG A 141 -0.12 -2.94 -0.12
N ASP A 142 0.98 -3.65 -0.25
CA ASP A 142 1.69 -3.87 -1.50
C ASP A 142 1.23 -5.17 -2.14
N PHE A 143 0.12 -5.09 -2.86
CA PHE A 143 -0.50 -6.23 -3.56
C PHE A 143 0.21 -6.57 -4.87
N PHE A 144 0.92 -5.60 -5.47
CA PHE A 144 1.61 -5.72 -6.75
C PHE A 144 3.02 -5.14 -6.64
N PRO A 145 3.99 -5.87 -6.05
CA PRO A 145 5.29 -5.34 -5.71
C PRO A 145 6.03 -4.70 -6.90
N PRO A 146 6.41 -3.39 -6.79
CA PRO A 146 7.23 -2.72 -7.78
C PRO A 146 8.72 -3.02 -7.57
N ALA A 147 9.54 -2.74 -8.59
CA ALA A 147 11.00 -2.91 -8.50
C ALA A 147 11.65 -2.02 -7.42
N GLU A 148 11.08 -0.86 -7.17
CA GLU A 148 11.51 0.12 -6.16
C GLU A 148 11.50 -0.42 -4.73
N ARG A 149 10.73 -1.48 -4.47
CA ARG A 149 10.69 -2.16 -3.18
C ARG A 149 12.07 -2.67 -2.76
N GLU A 150 12.78 -3.34 -3.64
CA GLU A 150 14.11 -3.89 -3.32
C GLU A 150 15.15 -2.77 -3.21
N ALA A 151 15.07 -1.73 -4.03
CA ALA A 151 15.93 -0.56 -3.93
C ALA A 151 15.75 0.15 -2.58
N ALA A 152 14.51 0.30 -2.10
CA ALA A 152 14.24 0.92 -0.80
C ALA A 152 14.76 0.08 0.37
N ARG A 153 14.63 -1.25 0.29
CA ARG A 153 15.20 -2.17 1.29
C ARG A 153 16.71 -2.04 1.35
N ALA A 154 17.37 -2.14 0.20
CA ALA A 154 18.81 -2.01 0.11
C ALA A 154 19.34 -0.67 0.66
N ALA A 155 18.63 0.45 0.37
CA ALA A 155 19.00 1.76 0.89
C ALA A 155 18.89 1.84 2.43
N VAL A 156 17.87 1.25 3.01
CA VAL A 156 17.70 1.21 4.48
C VAL A 156 18.71 0.26 5.14
N ASP A 157 19.06 -0.84 4.49
CA ASP A 157 20.06 -1.78 5.00
C ASP A 157 21.47 -1.17 4.92
N SER A 158 21.78 -0.42 3.85
CA SER A 158 23.04 0.36 3.74
C SER A 158 23.13 1.41 4.86
N LEU A 159 22.05 2.14 5.11
CA LEU A 159 21.98 3.11 6.22
C LEU A 159 22.23 2.44 7.58
N ALA A 160 21.81 1.18 7.77
CA ALA A 160 22.06 0.42 8.99
C ALA A 160 23.55 0.07 9.13
N ALA A 161 24.19 -0.45 8.06
CA ALA A 161 25.60 -0.80 8.07
C ALA A 161 26.51 0.41 8.38
N ASP A 162 26.16 1.58 7.83
CA ASP A 162 26.87 2.84 8.12
C ASP A 162 26.69 3.30 9.57
N ALA A 163 25.59 2.95 10.22
CA ALA A 163 25.34 3.25 11.61
C ALA A 163 26.21 2.39 12.54
N ASP A 164 26.42 1.12 12.19
CA ASP A 164 27.22 0.17 12.96
C ASP A 164 28.73 0.46 12.84
N THR A 165 29.21 0.81 11.64
CA THR A 165 30.65 1.09 11.38
C THR A 165 31.12 2.39 12.02
N LYS A 166 30.30 3.45 12.07
CA LYS A 166 30.63 4.74 12.69
C LYS A 166 30.35 4.80 14.18
N GLY A 167 29.73 3.79 14.75
CA GLY A 167 29.47 3.65 16.19
C GLY A 167 30.50 2.83 16.95
N ALA A 168 31.43 2.16 16.29
CA ALA A 168 32.51 1.43 16.93
C ALA A 168 33.52 2.44 17.52
N PRO A 169 33.83 2.41 18.83
CA PRO A 169 34.88 3.24 19.39
C PRO A 169 36.20 2.86 18.72
N ALA A 170 36.97 3.86 18.27
CA ALA A 170 38.32 3.67 17.80
C ALA A 170 39.08 2.91 18.89
N ALA A 171 39.54 1.70 18.56
CA ALA A 171 40.43 0.96 19.43
C ALA A 171 41.64 1.81 19.73
N THR A 172 41.80 2.25 20.96
CA THR A 172 42.97 2.97 21.47
C THR A 172 44.11 1.97 21.35
N GLU A 173 44.99 2.16 20.38
CA GLU A 173 46.31 1.53 20.38
C GLU A 173 47.04 2.04 21.60
N VAL A 174 47.09 1.24 22.64
CA VAL A 174 48.02 1.38 23.75
C VAL A 174 49.34 0.81 23.25
N GLY A 175 50.20 1.70 22.70
CA GLY A 175 51.59 1.39 22.44
C GLY A 175 52.35 1.36 23.76
N SER A 176 53.06 0.27 23.99
CA SER A 176 54.10 0.12 25.00
C SER A 176 55.35 0.88 24.63
#